data_193487adac8e7ba5751ffe18700fef0d
#
_entry.id   193487adac8e7ba5751ffe18700fef0d
#
_cell.length_a   1.000
_cell.length_b   1.000
_cell.length_c   1.000
_cell.angle_alpha   90.00
_cell.angle_beta   90.00
_cell.angle_gamma   90.00
#
_symmetry.space_group_name_H-M   'P 1'
#
loop_
_entity.id
_entity.type
_entity.pdbx_description
1 polymer ?
#
loop_
_entity_poly.entity_id
_entity_poly.type
_entity_poly.pdbx_seq_one_letter_code
_entity_poly.pdbx_strand_id
1 'polypeptide(L)'
;LNPFEHPRAWRQKIVDNVKLTPKIRFDGKGFICALITSRCPVGCEHCMFFSNMSEGKNSVNTMTESRVTSLMRLVHDSNTGYLLVSGGGEGFLEPDLMYQIVEKTSADVTWLVTAAHWARDKKRAREVIRKMYDAFLRGEHKDHGRKICLRVSLDSQHVQRIALPNKNQLQYIVDLIRIFETEYPNEHSFVLMVHSLEGEEALVNDLCKAVSGEKLARHDPLHDNIKFTESAFTIKLESGYEFEVTFAKLLLSDLAADLRDKETLKKRVELFDKDAFRNARGNPAVNYNVDGTIGTDMLVIYNGRVAGGWQSEMPDVPINLDFDDFQSIMQKTLSDPGVLGTIENGLAYRFNIIQEVCPKAVLRSKAVNVRDYSSPVLLEEDKIKLYYSIRVLQDFIAQSRIKKNELEGWPKEIQLLTGMTRLELQSLYLSARYDIVQQFIESSHRFDGFFQCVKKYARERKPDAIIEFFESNPNISRRTVDEWRLLLKRIVNGWYDLCTLNEQEIKSVEEIEAILDERVLAGKRIFEGLSFQ
;
A
#
# COMPACT_ATOMS: atom_id res chain seq x y z
N LEU A 1 1.06 26.76 -19.14
CA LEU A 1 1.98 25.80 -18.46
C LEU A 1 1.51 24.38 -18.68
N ASN A 2 2.40 23.50 -19.14
CA ASN A 2 2.07 22.10 -19.38
C ASN A 2 1.48 21.46 -18.10
N PRO A 3 0.29 20.87 -18.15
CA PRO A 3 -0.35 20.26 -16.99
C PRO A 3 0.53 19.26 -16.24
N PHE A 4 1.33 18.51 -16.99
CA PHE A 4 2.23 17.49 -16.41
C PHE A 4 3.49 18.06 -15.75
N GLU A 5 3.76 19.36 -15.86
CA GLU A 5 4.79 20.05 -15.06
C GLU A 5 4.28 20.39 -13.66
N HIS A 6 2.96 20.55 -13.51
CA HIS A 6 2.29 20.88 -12.24
C HIS A 6 1.15 19.89 -11.92
N PRO A 7 1.39 18.58 -11.91
CA PRO A 7 0.35 17.56 -11.93
C PRO A 7 -0.57 17.62 -10.69
N ARG A 8 -0.04 17.95 -9.51
CA ARG A 8 -0.86 18.07 -8.29
C ARG A 8 -1.87 19.21 -8.38
N ALA A 9 -1.43 20.38 -8.86
CA ALA A 9 -2.32 21.54 -9.01
C ALA A 9 -3.45 21.25 -10.02
N TRP A 10 -3.14 20.53 -11.10
CA TRP A 10 -4.13 20.14 -12.10
C TRP A 10 -5.10 19.06 -11.59
N ARG A 11 -4.63 18.09 -10.83
CA ARG A 11 -5.51 17.12 -10.19
C ARG A 11 -6.45 17.80 -9.20
N GLN A 12 -5.93 18.72 -8.38
CA GLN A 12 -6.77 19.52 -7.48
C GLN A 12 -7.82 20.30 -8.27
N LYS A 13 -7.43 20.97 -9.35
CA LYS A 13 -8.37 21.69 -10.23
C LYS A 13 -9.45 20.78 -10.80
N ILE A 14 -9.12 19.55 -11.17
CA ILE A 14 -10.10 18.54 -11.62
C ILE A 14 -11.07 18.20 -10.48
N VAL A 15 -10.56 17.86 -9.32
CA VAL A 15 -11.39 17.50 -8.15
C VAL A 15 -12.33 18.62 -7.73
N ASP A 16 -11.87 19.86 -7.78
CA ASP A 16 -12.66 21.03 -7.39
C ASP A 16 -13.80 21.36 -8.38
N ASN A 17 -13.64 20.99 -9.65
CA ASN A 17 -14.56 21.42 -10.72
C ASN A 17 -15.37 20.27 -11.35
N VAL A 18 -14.96 19.02 -11.18
CA VAL A 18 -15.62 17.86 -11.76
C VAL A 18 -16.40 17.13 -10.69
N LYS A 19 -17.72 17.11 -10.82
CA LYS A 19 -18.60 16.36 -9.90
C LYS A 19 -18.88 14.98 -10.49
N LEU A 20 -18.46 13.94 -9.78
CA LEU A 20 -18.67 12.55 -10.20
C LEU A 20 -19.72 11.89 -9.32
N THR A 21 -20.59 11.12 -9.95
CA THR A 21 -21.57 10.28 -9.23
C THR A 21 -21.11 8.83 -9.26
N PRO A 22 -20.79 8.22 -8.13
CA PRO A 22 -20.42 6.82 -8.05
C PRO A 22 -21.57 5.91 -8.49
N LYS A 23 -21.24 4.83 -9.20
CA LYS A 23 -22.19 3.73 -9.49
C LYS A 23 -22.23 2.70 -8.37
N ILE A 24 -21.17 2.61 -7.59
CA ILE A 24 -21.06 1.68 -6.47
C ILE A 24 -21.79 2.24 -5.24
N ARG A 25 -22.52 1.37 -4.55
CA ARG A 25 -23.09 1.65 -3.23
C ARG A 25 -22.25 0.96 -2.18
N PHE A 26 -21.95 1.68 -1.10
CA PHE A 26 -21.26 1.16 0.07
C PHE A 26 -22.31 0.79 1.12
N ASP A 27 -22.92 -0.37 0.95
CA ASP A 27 -24.02 -0.90 1.78
C ASP A 27 -23.60 -2.08 2.67
N GLY A 28 -22.35 -2.52 2.51
CA GLY A 28 -21.78 -3.64 3.25
C GLY A 28 -20.82 -3.22 4.37
N LYS A 29 -20.29 -4.23 5.04
CA LYS A 29 -19.28 -4.07 6.09
C LYS A 29 -17.94 -3.59 5.52
N GLY A 30 -17.40 -2.52 6.10
CA GLY A 30 -16.11 -1.96 5.71
C GLY A 30 -14.91 -2.64 6.38
N PHE A 31 -13.72 -2.28 5.90
CA PHE A 31 -12.43 -2.62 6.49
C PHE A 31 -11.63 -1.35 6.76
N ILE A 32 -11.10 -1.21 7.97
CA ILE A 32 -10.17 -0.13 8.30
C ILE A 32 -8.86 -0.74 8.81
N CYS A 33 -7.75 -0.31 8.21
CA CYS A 33 -6.43 -0.49 8.79
C CYS A 33 -6.00 0.80 9.47
N ALA A 34 -5.68 0.74 10.76
CA ALA A 34 -5.26 1.89 11.55
C ALA A 34 -3.82 1.73 12.03
N LEU A 35 -2.98 2.71 11.68
CA LEU A 35 -1.60 2.81 12.15
C LEU A 35 -1.56 3.76 13.34
N ILE A 36 -1.27 3.25 14.53
CA ILE A 36 -1.32 4.04 15.77
C ILE A 36 -0.04 4.86 15.98
N THR A 37 1.11 4.32 15.58
CA THR A 37 2.41 4.99 15.71
C THR A 37 3.38 4.49 14.64
N SER A 38 4.34 5.35 14.22
CA SER A 38 5.48 4.90 13.40
C SER A 38 6.65 4.41 14.26
N ARG A 39 6.57 4.51 15.57
CA ARG A 39 7.65 4.13 16.49
C ARG A 39 7.64 2.63 16.72
N CYS A 40 8.81 1.99 16.60
CA CYS A 40 8.95 0.56 16.81
C CYS A 40 10.33 0.22 17.38
N PRO A 41 10.42 -0.53 18.48
CA PRO A 41 11.69 -0.91 19.10
C PRO A 41 12.32 -2.15 18.45
N VAL A 42 11.66 -2.79 17.49
CA VAL A 42 12.08 -4.08 16.93
C VAL A 42 13.08 -3.92 15.78
N GLY A 43 12.82 -3.01 14.84
CA GLY A 43 13.73 -2.72 13.72
C GLY A 43 13.90 -3.90 12.75
N CYS A 44 12.81 -4.56 12.36
CA CYS A 44 12.82 -5.68 11.42
C CYS A 44 13.33 -5.27 10.04
N GLU A 45 14.16 -6.10 9.41
CA GLU A 45 14.68 -5.84 8.05
C GLU A 45 13.60 -5.91 6.97
N HIS A 46 12.54 -6.68 7.20
CA HIS A 46 11.39 -6.79 6.31
C HIS A 46 10.31 -5.74 6.56
N CYS A 47 10.56 -4.76 7.44
CA CYS A 47 9.57 -3.74 7.78
C CYS A 47 9.24 -2.85 6.58
N MET A 48 7.98 -2.92 6.13
CA MET A 48 7.50 -2.10 5.02
C MET A 48 7.29 -0.62 5.38
N PHE A 49 7.33 -0.27 6.68
CA PHE A 49 7.05 1.10 7.17
C PHE A 49 8.29 1.84 7.64
N PHE A 50 9.47 1.25 7.60
CA PHE A 50 10.73 1.82 8.13
C PHE A 50 10.63 2.27 9.59
N SER A 51 9.78 1.62 10.36
CA SER A 51 9.49 2.00 11.74
C SER A 51 10.70 1.81 12.64
N ASN A 52 10.99 2.82 13.45
CA ASN A 52 12.14 2.84 14.35
C ASN A 52 11.88 3.73 15.58
N MET A 53 12.88 3.89 16.44
CA MET A 53 12.84 4.72 17.65
C MET A 53 13.71 5.98 17.53
N SER A 54 14.11 6.38 16.32
CA SER A 54 15.00 7.54 16.11
C SER A 54 14.39 8.86 16.59
N GLU A 55 13.08 8.96 16.59
CA GLU A 55 12.36 10.15 17.05
C GLU A 55 11.61 9.91 18.35
N GLY A 56 11.54 10.92 19.20
CA GLY A 56 10.68 10.94 20.36
C GLY A 56 9.19 10.92 19.98
N LYS A 57 8.32 10.56 20.93
CA LYS A 57 6.86 10.60 20.75
C LYS A 57 6.39 12.03 20.47
N ASN A 58 5.60 12.20 19.40
CA ASN A 58 4.94 13.46 19.06
C ASN A 58 3.64 13.19 18.26
N SER A 59 2.83 14.23 18.01
CA SER A 59 1.55 14.11 17.30
C SER A 59 1.66 13.85 15.79
N VAL A 60 2.87 13.85 15.24
CA VAL A 60 3.13 13.54 13.83
C VAL A 60 3.43 12.07 13.66
N ASN A 61 4.03 11.42 14.66
CA ASN A 61 4.44 10.02 14.61
C ASN A 61 3.62 9.07 15.51
N THR A 62 2.68 9.60 16.29
CA THR A 62 1.82 8.81 17.19
C THR A 62 0.43 9.45 17.26
N MET A 63 -0.63 8.66 17.19
CA MET A 63 -1.99 9.15 17.36
C MET A 63 -2.16 9.80 18.72
N THR A 64 -2.97 10.85 18.76
CA THR A 64 -3.48 11.45 20.01
C THR A 64 -4.75 10.73 20.45
N GLU A 65 -5.14 10.87 21.71
CA GLU A 65 -6.41 10.35 22.22
C GLU A 65 -7.62 10.89 21.45
N SER A 66 -7.56 12.16 21.04
CA SER A 66 -8.62 12.76 20.22
C SER A 66 -8.72 12.10 18.84
N ARG A 67 -7.59 11.77 18.20
CA ARG A 67 -7.59 11.03 16.92
C ARG A 67 -8.12 9.61 17.07
N VAL A 68 -7.78 8.92 18.16
CA VAL A 68 -8.37 7.62 18.47
C VAL A 68 -9.89 7.73 18.62
N THR A 69 -10.38 8.78 19.29
CA THR A 69 -11.82 9.04 19.40
C THR A 69 -12.46 9.29 18.02
N SER A 70 -11.81 10.07 17.16
CA SER A 70 -12.27 10.28 15.77
C SER A 70 -12.22 9.00 14.94
N LEU A 71 -11.19 8.17 15.12
CA LEU A 71 -11.10 6.85 14.49
C LEU A 71 -12.27 5.94 14.92
N MET A 72 -12.60 5.89 16.20
CA MET A 72 -13.72 5.07 16.68
C MET A 72 -15.05 5.55 16.12
N ARG A 73 -15.22 6.87 15.96
CA ARG A 73 -16.39 7.43 15.27
C ARG A 73 -16.41 7.01 13.79
N LEU A 74 -15.28 7.09 13.09
CA LEU A 74 -15.16 6.63 11.71
C LEU A 74 -15.51 5.14 11.57
N VAL A 75 -15.01 4.28 12.49
CA VAL A 75 -15.33 2.84 12.54
C VAL A 75 -16.84 2.61 12.64
N HIS A 76 -17.52 3.39 13.48
CA HIS A 76 -18.97 3.31 13.65
C HIS A 76 -19.71 3.81 12.39
N ASP A 77 -19.40 5.02 11.93
CA ASP A 77 -20.16 5.69 10.87
C ASP A 77 -19.96 5.04 9.49
N SER A 78 -18.83 4.37 9.26
CA SER A 78 -18.52 3.63 8.03
C SER A 78 -19.04 2.18 8.03
N ASN A 79 -19.80 1.76 9.04
CA ASN A 79 -20.23 0.37 9.20
C ASN A 79 -19.05 -0.63 9.09
N THR A 80 -17.95 -0.33 9.77
CA THR A 80 -16.74 -1.15 9.71
C THR A 80 -16.98 -2.52 10.36
N GLY A 81 -16.90 -3.60 9.58
CA GLY A 81 -16.93 -4.96 10.10
C GLY A 81 -15.57 -5.39 10.66
N TYR A 82 -14.48 -4.88 10.08
CA TYR A 82 -13.12 -5.32 10.37
C TYR A 82 -12.20 -4.13 10.64
N LEU A 83 -11.68 -4.04 11.87
CA LEU A 83 -10.67 -3.07 12.26
C LEU A 83 -9.33 -3.79 12.49
N LEU A 84 -8.34 -3.47 11.66
CA LEU A 84 -6.97 -3.93 11.84
C LEU A 84 -6.11 -2.81 12.43
N VAL A 85 -5.76 -2.90 13.70
CA VAL A 85 -4.80 -2.01 14.36
C VAL A 85 -3.41 -2.61 14.17
N SER A 86 -2.71 -2.19 13.14
CA SER A 86 -1.44 -2.82 12.73
C SER A 86 -0.58 -1.89 11.90
N GLY A 87 0.68 -2.21 11.83
CA GLY A 87 1.63 -1.57 10.94
C GLY A 87 2.04 -0.18 11.41
N GLY A 88 2.87 0.48 10.60
CA GLY A 88 3.64 1.57 11.10
C GLY A 88 4.62 1.04 12.12
N GLY A 89 4.37 1.27 13.40
CA GLY A 89 5.20 0.81 14.50
C GLY A 89 4.53 -0.22 15.40
N GLU A 90 5.00 -0.29 16.64
CA GLU A 90 4.45 -1.17 17.66
C GLU A 90 3.38 -0.43 18.50
N GLY A 91 2.11 -0.77 18.28
CA GLY A 91 0.98 -0.11 18.93
C GLY A 91 1.03 -0.19 20.46
N PHE A 92 1.57 -1.25 21.02
CA PHE A 92 1.72 -1.43 22.48
C PHE A 92 2.86 -0.63 23.13
N LEU A 93 3.53 0.24 22.38
CA LEU A 93 4.25 1.37 22.99
C LEU A 93 3.30 2.39 23.63
N GLU A 94 2.04 2.40 23.19
CA GLU A 94 0.97 3.28 23.63
C GLU A 94 -0.22 2.44 24.16
N PRO A 95 -0.05 1.68 25.27
CA PRO A 95 -1.04 0.73 25.73
C PRO A 95 -2.38 1.36 26.09
N ASP A 96 -2.38 2.61 26.59
CA ASP A 96 -3.62 3.31 26.94
C ASP A 96 -4.48 3.62 25.71
N LEU A 97 -3.87 3.94 24.54
CA LEU A 97 -4.59 4.09 23.28
C LEU A 97 -5.16 2.75 22.81
N MET A 98 -4.41 1.65 23.00
CA MET A 98 -4.90 0.30 22.67
C MET A 98 -6.10 -0.09 23.55
N TYR A 99 -6.07 0.22 24.85
CA TYR A 99 -7.23 -0.01 25.75
C TYR A 99 -8.44 0.83 25.33
N GLN A 100 -8.23 2.09 24.96
CA GLN A 100 -9.29 2.96 24.45
C GLN A 100 -9.92 2.40 23.15
N ILE A 101 -9.11 1.87 22.23
CA ILE A 101 -9.60 1.23 21.00
C ILE A 101 -10.41 -0.02 21.37
N VAL A 102 -9.89 -0.87 22.24
CA VAL A 102 -10.60 -2.07 22.70
C VAL A 102 -11.96 -1.71 23.29
N GLU A 103 -12.01 -0.69 24.16
CA GLU A 103 -13.26 -0.29 24.81
C GLU A 103 -14.30 0.30 23.83
N LYS A 104 -13.86 1.11 22.86
CA LYS A 104 -14.76 1.93 22.03
C LYS A 104 -15.05 1.40 20.64
N THR A 105 -14.36 0.36 20.17
CA THR A 105 -14.58 -0.17 18.82
C THR A 105 -15.99 -0.72 18.65
N SER A 106 -16.63 -0.40 17.51
CA SER A 106 -17.90 -0.97 17.08
C SER A 106 -17.73 -1.99 15.96
N ALA A 107 -16.51 -2.29 15.53
CA ALA A 107 -16.24 -3.31 14.52
C ALA A 107 -16.65 -4.71 15.00
N ASP A 108 -17.14 -5.55 14.09
CA ASP A 108 -17.49 -6.93 14.41
C ASP A 108 -16.25 -7.71 14.86
N VAL A 109 -15.09 -7.45 14.22
CA VAL A 109 -13.81 -8.03 14.59
C VAL A 109 -12.73 -6.94 14.63
N THR A 110 -12.00 -6.88 15.73
CA THR A 110 -10.84 -5.99 15.87
C THR A 110 -9.58 -6.81 16.13
N TRP A 111 -8.59 -6.69 15.23
CA TRP A 111 -7.26 -7.28 15.39
C TRP A 111 -6.27 -6.25 15.93
N LEU A 112 -5.64 -6.58 17.03
CA LEU A 112 -4.55 -5.81 17.63
C LEU A 112 -3.24 -6.52 17.35
N VAL A 113 -2.50 -6.03 16.35
CA VAL A 113 -1.25 -6.66 15.90
C VAL A 113 -0.08 -6.19 16.74
N THR A 114 0.76 -7.12 17.17
CA THR A 114 1.93 -6.84 18.01
C THR A 114 3.06 -7.82 17.78
N ALA A 115 4.29 -7.33 17.91
CA ALA A 115 5.48 -8.17 18.01
C ALA A 115 5.66 -8.80 19.42
N ALA A 116 4.79 -8.48 20.37
CA ALA A 116 4.83 -8.92 21.77
C ALA A 116 6.12 -8.56 22.55
N HIS A 117 6.87 -7.52 22.14
CA HIS A 117 8.09 -7.12 22.83
C HIS A 117 7.84 -6.73 24.31
N TRP A 118 6.64 -6.25 24.63
CA TRP A 118 6.18 -5.89 25.96
C TRP A 118 5.94 -7.10 26.87
N ALA A 119 5.78 -8.30 26.30
CA ALA A 119 5.58 -9.55 27.02
C ALA A 119 6.89 -10.21 27.51
N ARG A 120 8.03 -9.54 27.39
CA ARG A 120 9.33 -9.99 27.93
C ARG A 120 9.27 -10.26 29.43
N ASP A 121 8.48 -9.48 30.14
CA ASP A 121 8.16 -9.69 31.56
C ASP A 121 6.76 -10.28 31.72
N LYS A 122 6.65 -11.46 32.30
CA LYS A 122 5.38 -12.20 32.45
C LYS A 122 4.38 -11.47 33.36
N LYS A 123 4.83 -10.73 34.36
CA LYS A 123 3.95 -9.95 35.25
C LYS A 123 3.34 -8.78 34.47
N ARG A 124 4.18 -8.06 33.70
CA ARG A 124 3.72 -6.99 32.82
C ARG A 124 2.78 -7.52 31.72
N ALA A 125 3.11 -8.66 31.13
CA ALA A 125 2.26 -9.30 30.13
C ALA A 125 0.84 -9.55 30.68
N ARG A 126 0.76 -10.16 31.87
CA ARG A 126 -0.53 -10.41 32.55
C ARG A 126 -1.27 -9.11 32.86
N GLU A 127 -0.58 -8.07 33.32
CA GLU A 127 -1.20 -6.77 33.56
C GLU A 127 -1.78 -6.13 32.30
N VAL A 128 -1.04 -6.15 31.20
CA VAL A 128 -1.49 -5.61 29.90
C VAL A 128 -2.73 -6.37 29.41
N ILE A 129 -2.70 -7.70 29.44
CA ILE A 129 -3.84 -8.54 29.03
C ILE A 129 -5.05 -8.26 29.92
N ARG A 130 -4.88 -8.20 31.24
CA ARG A 130 -5.96 -7.89 32.18
C ARG A 130 -6.59 -6.53 31.88
N LYS A 131 -5.81 -5.48 31.69
CA LYS A 131 -6.34 -4.14 31.34
C LYS A 131 -7.07 -4.14 30.01
N MET A 132 -6.59 -4.88 29.01
CA MET A 132 -7.32 -5.06 27.75
C MET A 132 -8.65 -5.79 27.97
N TYR A 133 -8.67 -6.83 28.80
CA TYR A 133 -9.91 -7.56 29.12
C TYR A 133 -10.89 -6.69 29.91
N ASP A 134 -10.40 -5.90 30.86
CA ASP A 134 -11.24 -4.91 31.56
C ASP A 134 -11.85 -3.88 30.58
N ALA A 135 -11.08 -3.41 29.59
CA ALA A 135 -11.57 -2.54 28.53
C ALA A 135 -12.59 -3.25 27.62
N PHE A 136 -12.34 -4.52 27.28
CA PHE A 136 -13.26 -5.36 26.54
C PHE A 136 -14.61 -5.53 27.25
N LEU A 137 -14.61 -5.72 28.56
CA LEU A 137 -15.83 -5.81 29.36
C LEU A 137 -16.59 -4.48 29.40
N ARG A 138 -15.89 -3.34 29.56
CA ARG A 138 -16.51 -2.02 29.53
C ARG A 138 -17.13 -1.67 28.17
N GLY A 139 -16.59 -2.23 27.08
CA GLY A 139 -17.12 -2.06 25.73
C GLY A 139 -18.36 -2.90 25.41
N GLU A 140 -18.83 -3.75 26.35
CA GLU A 140 -20.01 -4.60 26.18
C GLU A 140 -19.97 -5.45 24.90
N HIS A 141 -18.79 -5.89 24.47
CA HIS A 141 -18.57 -6.53 23.17
C HIS A 141 -19.30 -7.86 23.02
N LYS A 142 -19.44 -8.63 24.12
CA LYS A 142 -20.18 -9.89 24.11
C LYS A 142 -21.65 -9.70 23.75
N ASP A 143 -22.27 -8.67 24.29
CA ASP A 143 -23.70 -8.37 24.10
C ASP A 143 -23.98 -7.97 22.65
N HIS A 144 -22.96 -7.47 21.95
CA HIS A 144 -23.01 -7.09 20.55
C HIS A 144 -22.40 -8.12 19.59
N GLY A 145 -21.98 -9.30 20.06
CA GLY A 145 -21.36 -10.34 19.23
C GLY A 145 -20.03 -9.94 18.61
N ARG A 146 -19.31 -8.95 19.19
CA ARG A 146 -18.04 -8.45 18.68
C ARG A 146 -16.87 -9.29 19.19
N LYS A 147 -15.79 -9.34 18.40
CA LYS A 147 -14.58 -10.08 18.74
C LYS A 147 -13.37 -9.17 18.79
N ILE A 148 -12.60 -9.25 19.86
CA ILE A 148 -11.28 -8.63 20.01
C ILE A 148 -10.22 -9.74 19.92
N CYS A 149 -9.27 -9.59 19.02
CA CYS A 149 -8.23 -10.56 18.77
C CYS A 149 -6.84 -9.94 18.99
N LEU A 150 -6.10 -10.42 19.96
CA LEU A 150 -4.68 -10.12 20.09
C LEU A 150 -3.90 -10.98 19.09
N ARG A 151 -3.41 -10.37 18.02
CA ARG A 151 -2.71 -11.03 16.93
C ARG A 151 -1.21 -10.85 17.06
N VAL A 152 -0.51 -11.90 17.48
CA VAL A 152 0.93 -11.86 17.73
C VAL A 152 1.70 -12.33 16.50
N SER A 153 2.64 -11.51 16.03
CA SER A 153 3.52 -11.85 14.91
C SER A 153 4.59 -12.85 15.36
N LEU A 154 4.73 -13.96 14.64
CA LEU A 154 5.76 -14.99 14.87
C LEU A 154 6.50 -15.23 13.56
N ASP A 155 7.68 -14.67 13.41
CA ASP A 155 8.59 -14.90 12.30
C ASP A 155 10.05 -14.80 12.75
N SER A 156 10.96 -15.24 11.90
CA SER A 156 12.40 -15.33 12.19
C SER A 156 13.01 -13.97 12.58
N GLN A 157 12.57 -12.88 11.96
CA GLN A 157 13.07 -11.54 12.26
C GLN A 157 12.65 -11.08 13.66
N HIS A 158 11.39 -11.27 14.02
CA HIS A 158 10.90 -10.94 15.36
C HIS A 158 11.57 -11.80 16.44
N VAL A 159 11.71 -13.12 16.19
CA VAL A 159 12.39 -14.03 17.12
C VAL A 159 13.81 -13.59 17.40
N GLN A 160 14.57 -13.19 16.38
CA GLN A 160 15.95 -12.75 16.52
C GLN A 160 16.08 -11.37 17.18
N ARG A 161 15.26 -10.41 16.76
CA ARG A 161 15.38 -9.00 17.16
C ARG A 161 14.85 -8.71 18.57
N ILE A 162 13.89 -9.51 19.04
CA ILE A 162 13.30 -9.33 20.39
C ILE A 162 14.00 -10.19 21.44
N ALA A 163 14.98 -11.00 21.05
CA ALA A 163 15.69 -11.89 21.96
C ALA A 163 16.38 -11.15 23.11
N LEU A 164 16.30 -11.75 24.31
CA LEU A 164 17.14 -11.46 25.47
C LEU A 164 18.17 -12.60 25.63
N PRO A 165 19.25 -12.45 26.41
CA PRO A 165 20.29 -13.45 26.51
C PRO A 165 19.80 -14.88 26.83
N ASN A 166 18.71 -15.01 27.59
CA ASN A 166 18.18 -16.31 28.03
C ASN A 166 16.71 -16.54 27.61
N LYS A 167 16.13 -15.70 26.75
CA LYS A 167 14.71 -15.77 26.40
C LYS A 167 14.47 -15.10 25.04
N ASN A 168 13.80 -15.78 24.13
CA ASN A 168 13.43 -15.24 22.81
C ASN A 168 11.92 -14.97 22.71
N GLN A 169 11.48 -14.41 21.61
CA GLN A 169 10.07 -14.08 21.36
C GLN A 169 9.15 -15.31 21.46
N LEU A 170 9.59 -16.49 21.05
CA LEU A 170 8.80 -17.70 21.12
C LEU A 170 8.35 -17.98 22.58
N GLN A 171 9.26 -17.79 23.54
CA GLN A 171 8.94 -17.96 24.97
C GLN A 171 7.94 -16.90 25.47
N TYR A 172 7.98 -15.67 24.94
CA TYR A 172 6.99 -14.65 25.29
C TYR A 172 5.61 -15.01 24.76
N ILE A 173 5.53 -15.57 23.54
CA ILE A 173 4.28 -16.06 22.95
C ILE A 173 3.73 -17.24 23.76
N VAL A 174 4.59 -18.18 24.17
CA VAL A 174 4.20 -19.28 25.07
C VAL A 174 3.61 -18.73 26.38
N ASP A 175 4.26 -17.73 26.99
CA ASP A 175 3.76 -17.12 28.24
C ASP A 175 2.39 -16.45 28.00
N LEU A 176 2.17 -15.79 26.86
CA LEU A 176 0.87 -15.22 26.49
C LEU A 176 -0.20 -16.30 26.32
N ILE A 177 0.10 -17.37 25.58
CA ILE A 177 -0.82 -18.51 25.40
C ILE A 177 -1.22 -19.08 26.77
N ARG A 178 -0.26 -19.27 27.67
CA ARG A 178 -0.54 -19.78 29.02
C ARG A 178 -1.39 -18.82 29.88
N ILE A 179 -1.26 -17.51 29.70
CA ILE A 179 -2.13 -16.52 30.33
C ILE A 179 -3.57 -16.67 29.80
N PHE A 180 -3.75 -16.74 28.50
CA PHE A 180 -5.10 -16.93 27.91
C PHE A 180 -5.69 -18.27 28.32
N GLU A 181 -4.95 -19.36 28.25
CA GLU A 181 -5.36 -20.69 28.67
C GLU A 181 -5.84 -20.73 30.12
N THR A 182 -5.13 -20.05 31.05
CA THR A 182 -5.40 -20.16 32.48
C THR A 182 -6.41 -19.13 32.99
N GLU A 183 -6.44 -17.93 32.40
CA GLU A 183 -7.25 -16.83 32.92
C GLU A 183 -8.51 -16.58 32.05
N TYR A 184 -8.50 -16.99 30.76
CA TYR A 184 -9.60 -16.76 29.82
C TYR A 184 -9.99 -18.03 29.01
N PRO A 185 -10.04 -19.23 29.59
CA PRO A 185 -10.14 -20.49 28.84
C PRO A 185 -11.45 -20.63 28.05
N ASN A 186 -12.52 -20.01 28.51
CA ASN A 186 -13.86 -20.08 27.91
C ASN A 186 -14.25 -18.78 27.20
N GLU A 187 -13.28 -17.88 26.93
CA GLU A 187 -13.56 -16.63 26.28
C GLU A 187 -13.41 -16.77 24.77
N HIS A 188 -14.52 -16.62 24.03
CA HIS A 188 -14.54 -16.77 22.57
C HIS A 188 -14.56 -15.44 21.83
N SER A 189 -14.79 -14.35 22.54
CA SER A 189 -14.86 -12.99 21.98
C SER A 189 -13.62 -12.15 22.31
N PHE A 190 -12.78 -12.59 23.24
CA PHE A 190 -11.49 -12.00 23.53
C PHE A 190 -10.41 -13.10 23.39
N VAL A 191 -9.73 -13.14 22.26
CA VAL A 191 -8.90 -14.29 21.86
C VAL A 191 -7.48 -13.91 21.50
N LEU A 192 -6.57 -14.88 21.61
CA LEU A 192 -5.22 -14.82 21.09
C LEU A 192 -5.15 -15.52 19.74
N MET A 193 -4.43 -14.91 18.81
CA MET A 193 -4.09 -15.48 17.50
C MET A 193 -2.58 -15.32 17.28
N VAL A 194 -1.96 -16.30 16.64
CA VAL A 194 -0.57 -16.19 16.17
C VAL A 194 -0.58 -16.00 14.65
N HIS A 195 0.24 -15.08 14.15
CA HIS A 195 0.38 -14.80 12.74
C HIS A 195 1.82 -15.01 12.30
N SER A 196 2.01 -15.90 11.34
CA SER A 196 3.32 -16.28 10.81
C SER A 196 3.43 -16.00 9.32
N LEU A 197 4.61 -16.23 8.76
CA LEU A 197 4.87 -16.11 7.34
C LEU A 197 4.89 -17.49 6.67
N GLU A 198 4.43 -17.56 5.42
CA GLU A 198 4.62 -18.75 4.59
C GLU A 198 6.12 -19.05 4.46
N GLY A 199 6.47 -20.32 4.64
CA GLY A 199 7.86 -20.77 4.66
C GLY A 199 8.48 -20.82 6.06
N GLU A 200 7.79 -20.36 7.10
CA GLU A 200 8.27 -20.38 8.49
C GLU A 200 7.52 -21.39 9.38
N GLU A 201 7.00 -22.45 8.78
CA GLU A 201 6.27 -23.53 9.47
C GLU A 201 7.10 -24.19 10.58
N ALA A 202 8.43 -24.18 10.48
CA ALA A 202 9.33 -24.68 11.50
C ALA A 202 9.14 -23.97 12.84
N LEU A 203 9.04 -22.63 12.85
CA LEU A 203 8.80 -21.85 14.07
C LEU A 203 7.45 -22.18 14.71
N VAL A 204 6.43 -22.40 13.89
CA VAL A 204 5.11 -22.79 14.37
C VAL A 204 5.13 -24.22 14.94
N ASN A 205 5.91 -25.13 14.35
CA ASN A 205 6.14 -26.47 14.91
C ASN A 205 6.84 -26.40 16.28
N ASP A 206 7.81 -25.50 16.42
CA ASP A 206 8.50 -25.30 17.70
C ASP A 206 7.56 -24.68 18.75
N LEU A 207 6.67 -23.76 18.34
CA LEU A 207 5.61 -23.24 19.19
C LEU A 207 4.68 -24.37 19.66
N CYS A 208 4.20 -25.23 18.75
CA CYS A 208 3.37 -26.38 19.08
C CYS A 208 4.02 -27.28 20.14
N LYS A 209 5.30 -27.62 19.96
CA LYS A 209 6.05 -28.42 20.94
C LYS A 209 6.16 -27.73 22.29
N ALA A 210 6.48 -26.42 22.27
CA ALA A 210 6.68 -25.64 23.50
C ALA A 210 5.39 -25.49 24.32
N VAL A 211 4.22 -25.52 23.68
CA VAL A 211 2.92 -25.48 24.38
C VAL A 211 2.29 -26.86 24.58
N SER A 212 2.96 -27.95 24.18
CA SER A 212 2.40 -29.31 24.18
C SER A 212 1.05 -29.37 23.46
N GLY A 213 0.97 -28.71 22.31
CA GLY A 213 -0.26 -28.58 21.54
C GLY A 213 -0.31 -29.53 20.33
N GLU A 214 -1.52 -29.89 19.92
CA GLU A 214 -1.79 -30.64 18.71
C GLU A 214 -2.28 -29.71 17.61
N LYS A 215 -1.75 -29.86 16.39
CA LYS A 215 -2.25 -29.19 15.19
C LYS A 215 -3.46 -29.92 14.65
N LEU A 216 -4.58 -29.22 14.59
CA LEU A 216 -5.75 -29.70 13.88
C LEU A 216 -5.61 -29.47 12.36
N ALA A 217 -6.53 -30.04 11.59
CA ALA A 217 -6.52 -29.91 10.14
C ALA A 217 -6.48 -28.44 9.68
N ARG A 218 -5.78 -28.20 8.58
CA ARG A 218 -5.75 -26.89 7.93
C ARG A 218 -7.16 -26.54 7.46
N HIS A 219 -7.57 -25.32 7.70
CA HIS A 219 -8.87 -24.79 7.30
C HIS A 219 -8.70 -23.41 6.69
N ASP A 220 -9.71 -22.95 5.99
CA ASP A 220 -9.75 -21.55 5.59
C ASP A 220 -9.86 -20.67 6.85
N PRO A 221 -9.22 -19.51 6.83
CA PRO A 221 -9.30 -18.59 7.96
C PRO A 221 -10.75 -18.32 8.33
N LEU A 222 -11.07 -18.32 9.62
CA LEU A 222 -12.42 -18.07 10.13
C LEU A 222 -13.03 -16.74 9.68
N HIS A 223 -12.21 -15.89 9.10
CA HIS A 223 -12.58 -14.61 8.55
C HIS A 223 -12.06 -14.47 7.13
N ASP A 224 -12.84 -14.88 6.14
CA ASP A 224 -12.56 -14.81 4.69
C ASP A 224 -12.13 -13.41 4.19
N ASN A 225 -12.33 -12.38 5.03
CA ASN A 225 -12.00 -10.99 4.71
C ASN A 225 -10.63 -10.54 5.21
N ILE A 226 -9.81 -11.40 5.82
CA ILE A 226 -8.41 -11.07 6.11
C ILE A 226 -7.63 -11.13 4.80
N LYS A 227 -7.52 -10.00 4.14
CA LYS A 227 -6.96 -9.82 2.79
C LYS A 227 -5.52 -10.34 2.59
N PHE A 228 -4.85 -10.78 3.65
CA PHE A 228 -3.45 -11.21 3.63
C PHE A 228 -3.23 -12.59 4.23
N THR A 229 -4.29 -13.29 4.61
CA THR A 229 -4.17 -14.62 5.18
C THR A 229 -4.37 -15.67 4.09
N GLU A 230 -3.35 -16.48 3.85
CA GLU A 230 -3.36 -17.54 2.83
C GLU A 230 -3.95 -18.84 3.39
N SER A 231 -3.74 -19.08 4.69
CA SER A 231 -4.21 -20.31 5.33
C SER A 231 -4.20 -20.18 6.85
N ALA A 232 -4.96 -21.01 7.51
CA ALA A 232 -5.01 -21.10 8.95
C ALA A 232 -5.10 -22.54 9.44
N PHE A 233 -4.71 -22.79 10.67
CA PHE A 233 -5.03 -24.00 11.42
C PHE A 233 -5.14 -23.67 12.91
N THR A 234 -5.86 -24.52 13.64
CA THR A 234 -6.02 -24.39 15.07
C THR A 234 -4.99 -25.25 15.79
N ILE A 235 -4.40 -24.72 16.85
CA ILE A 235 -3.62 -25.49 17.84
C ILE A 235 -4.51 -25.72 19.03
N LYS A 236 -4.66 -27.00 19.43
CA LYS A 236 -5.40 -27.44 20.60
C LYS A 236 -4.44 -27.92 21.68
N LEU A 237 -4.57 -27.38 22.89
CA LEU A 237 -3.78 -27.78 24.06
C LEU A 237 -4.44 -28.96 24.80
N GLU A 238 -3.69 -29.64 25.65
CA GLU A 238 -4.20 -30.72 26.49
C GLU A 238 -5.35 -30.26 27.40
N SER A 239 -5.34 -28.99 27.84
CA SER A 239 -6.43 -28.36 28.59
C SER A 239 -7.75 -28.22 27.81
N GLY A 240 -7.72 -28.42 26.52
CA GLY A 240 -8.82 -28.11 25.61
C GLY A 240 -8.85 -26.67 25.09
N TYR A 241 -7.95 -25.80 25.56
CA TYR A 241 -7.82 -24.44 25.02
C TYR A 241 -7.35 -24.50 23.55
N GLU A 242 -7.97 -23.69 22.71
CA GLU A 242 -7.67 -23.62 21.28
C GLU A 242 -7.32 -22.19 20.87
N PHE A 243 -6.33 -22.06 19.99
CA PHE A 243 -6.01 -20.78 19.35
C PHE A 243 -5.65 -20.97 17.88
N GLU A 244 -5.93 -19.94 17.08
CA GLU A 244 -5.68 -19.96 15.64
C GLU A 244 -4.25 -19.52 15.32
N VAL A 245 -3.64 -20.18 14.35
CA VAL A 245 -2.40 -19.76 13.69
C VAL A 245 -2.70 -19.49 12.23
N THR A 246 -2.41 -18.28 11.78
CA THR A 246 -2.61 -17.84 10.39
C THR A 246 -1.27 -17.61 9.69
N PHE A 247 -1.24 -17.86 8.39
CA PHE A 247 -0.08 -17.60 7.54
C PHE A 247 -0.41 -16.54 6.48
N ALA A 248 0.58 -15.69 6.20
CA ALA A 248 0.51 -14.76 5.10
C ALA A 248 1.82 -14.75 4.32
N LYS A 249 1.74 -14.35 3.06
CA LYS A 249 2.93 -14.02 2.26
C LYS A 249 3.50 -12.69 2.73
N LEU A 250 4.83 -12.64 2.85
CA LEU A 250 5.52 -11.40 3.12
C LEU A 250 5.27 -10.42 1.97
N LEU A 251 4.79 -9.23 2.31
CA LEU A 251 4.67 -8.13 1.35
C LEU A 251 6.06 -7.55 1.10
N LEU A 252 6.63 -7.83 -0.07
CA LEU A 252 7.96 -7.37 -0.45
C LEU A 252 7.89 -5.95 -1.02
N SER A 253 7.62 -4.97 -0.16
CA SER A 253 7.68 -3.54 -0.45
C SER A 253 8.73 -2.86 0.44
N ASP A 254 9.18 -1.70 0.05
CA ASP A 254 10.16 -0.87 0.76
C ASP A 254 11.42 -1.67 1.18
N LEU A 255 11.76 -1.76 2.45
CA LEU A 255 12.92 -2.52 2.92
C LEU A 255 12.87 -3.99 2.51
N ALA A 256 11.71 -4.61 2.62
CA ALA A 256 11.53 -6.00 2.20
C ALA A 256 11.74 -6.21 0.69
N ALA A 257 11.72 -5.14 -0.11
CA ALA A 257 12.00 -5.23 -1.54
C ALA A 257 13.40 -5.75 -1.85
N ASP A 258 14.36 -5.51 -0.97
CA ASP A 258 15.76 -5.94 -1.15
C ASP A 258 15.96 -7.42 -0.78
N LEU A 259 15.00 -8.04 -0.07
CA LEU A 259 15.02 -9.46 0.27
C LEU A 259 14.61 -10.39 -0.89
N ARG A 260 14.37 -9.84 -2.07
CA ARG A 260 13.90 -10.61 -3.24
C ARG A 260 15.00 -11.46 -3.82
N ASP A 261 14.69 -12.74 -3.99
CA ASP A 261 15.51 -13.65 -4.78
C ASP A 261 15.14 -13.59 -6.28
N LYS A 262 16.01 -14.20 -7.10
CA LYS A 262 15.82 -14.26 -8.55
C LYS A 262 14.58 -15.07 -8.96
N GLU A 263 14.17 -16.04 -8.16
CA GLU A 263 13.03 -16.91 -8.43
C GLU A 263 11.71 -16.17 -8.17
N THR A 264 11.65 -15.39 -7.10
CA THR A 264 10.53 -14.49 -6.80
C THR A 264 10.35 -13.46 -7.91
N LEU A 265 11.44 -12.88 -8.43
CA LEU A 265 11.39 -11.93 -9.55
C LEU A 265 10.93 -12.59 -10.86
N LYS A 266 11.28 -13.85 -11.10
CA LYS A 266 10.84 -14.61 -12.28
C LYS A 266 9.36 -14.96 -12.21
N LYS A 267 8.89 -15.45 -11.07
CA LYS A 267 7.46 -15.72 -10.80
C LYS A 267 6.61 -14.45 -10.89
N ARG A 268 7.18 -13.29 -10.65
CA ARG A 268 6.52 -12.00 -10.72
C ARG A 268 5.98 -11.67 -12.12
N VAL A 269 6.70 -12.01 -13.18
CA VAL A 269 6.24 -11.80 -14.57
C VAL A 269 5.01 -12.66 -14.85
N GLU A 270 4.96 -13.87 -14.32
CA GLU A 270 3.83 -14.79 -14.45
C GLU A 270 2.60 -14.34 -13.66
N LEU A 271 2.81 -13.70 -12.48
CA LEU A 271 1.74 -13.15 -11.65
C LEU A 271 1.03 -11.94 -12.28
N PHE A 272 1.67 -11.29 -13.25
CA PHE A 272 1.14 -10.12 -13.94
C PHE A 272 0.57 -10.43 -15.34
N ASP A 273 0.25 -11.67 -15.59
CA ASP A 273 -0.57 -12.04 -16.74
C ASP A 273 -1.95 -11.36 -16.65
N LYS A 274 -2.55 -11.07 -17.82
CA LYS A 274 -3.87 -10.45 -17.93
C LYS A 274 -4.96 -11.23 -17.16
N ASP A 275 -4.82 -12.55 -17.08
CA ASP A 275 -5.76 -13.41 -16.37
C ASP A 275 -5.61 -13.31 -14.85
N ALA A 276 -4.40 -13.10 -14.34
CA ALA A 276 -4.16 -12.81 -12.93
C ALA A 276 -4.86 -11.52 -12.48
N PHE A 277 -4.84 -10.47 -13.31
CA PHE A 277 -5.56 -9.23 -13.04
C PHE A 277 -7.08 -9.40 -13.07
N ARG A 278 -7.59 -10.23 -13.97
CA ARG A 278 -9.04 -10.51 -14.08
C ARG A 278 -9.56 -11.27 -12.86
N ASN A 279 -8.75 -12.18 -12.33
CA ASN A 279 -9.09 -13.03 -11.20
C ASN A 279 -8.69 -12.45 -9.84
N ALA A 280 -7.94 -11.33 -9.81
CA ALA A 280 -7.56 -10.67 -8.58
C ALA A 280 -8.81 -10.15 -7.86
N ARG A 281 -9.23 -10.85 -6.83
CA ARG A 281 -10.16 -10.33 -5.84
C ARG A 281 -9.47 -9.14 -5.15
N GLY A 282 -10.11 -8.00 -5.17
CA GLY A 282 -9.64 -6.86 -4.40
C GLY A 282 -9.37 -5.64 -5.26
N ASN A 283 -10.34 -4.80 -5.28
CA ASN A 283 -10.15 -3.38 -5.52
C ASN A 283 -9.60 -2.80 -4.21
N PRO A 284 -8.45 -2.11 -4.19
CA PRO A 284 -7.83 -1.64 -2.95
C PRO A 284 -8.69 -0.65 -2.15
N ALA A 285 -9.68 -0.02 -2.75
CA ALA A 285 -10.52 0.96 -2.08
C ALA A 285 -11.87 0.40 -1.62
N VAL A 286 -12.15 -0.87 -1.84
CA VAL A 286 -13.41 -1.51 -1.46
C VAL A 286 -13.19 -2.85 -0.79
N ASN A 287 -14.08 -3.17 0.14
CA ASN A 287 -14.18 -4.46 0.79
C ASN A 287 -15.38 -5.23 0.22
N TYR A 288 -15.12 -6.33 -0.48
CA TYR A 288 -16.17 -7.21 -0.99
C TYR A 288 -16.55 -8.23 0.08
N ASN A 289 -17.81 -8.21 0.49
CA ASN A 289 -18.33 -9.14 1.46
C ASN A 289 -18.85 -10.43 0.79
N VAL A 290 -18.94 -11.49 1.58
CA VAL A 290 -19.39 -12.82 1.10
C VAL A 290 -20.84 -12.77 0.59
N ASP A 291 -21.68 -11.93 1.18
CA ASP A 291 -23.08 -11.70 0.79
C ASP A 291 -23.25 -10.85 -0.49
N GLY A 292 -22.14 -10.45 -1.11
CA GLY A 292 -22.13 -9.62 -2.32
C GLY A 292 -22.26 -8.11 -2.06
N THR A 293 -22.42 -7.67 -0.81
CA THR A 293 -22.41 -6.25 -0.45
C THR A 293 -20.98 -5.68 -0.49
N ILE A 294 -20.87 -4.37 -0.63
CA ILE A 294 -19.59 -3.68 -0.78
C ILE A 294 -19.41 -2.69 0.37
N GLY A 295 -18.35 -2.86 1.13
CA GLY A 295 -17.92 -1.92 2.16
C GLY A 295 -16.73 -1.07 1.71
N THR A 296 -16.41 -0.07 2.51
CA THR A 296 -15.21 0.76 2.31
C THR A 296 -13.96 0.02 2.76
N ASP A 297 -12.82 0.35 2.15
CA ASP A 297 -11.50 -0.08 2.59
C ASP A 297 -10.63 1.14 2.81
N MET A 298 -10.23 1.42 4.04
CA MET A 298 -9.52 2.64 4.41
C MET A 298 -8.24 2.33 5.18
N LEU A 299 -7.22 3.14 4.93
CA LEU A 299 -6.02 3.23 5.75
C LEU A 299 -6.04 4.54 6.54
N VAL A 300 -5.92 4.45 7.85
CA VAL A 300 -5.81 5.60 8.75
C VAL A 300 -4.42 5.64 9.35
N ILE A 301 -3.71 6.75 9.17
CA ILE A 301 -2.33 6.91 9.60
C ILE A 301 -2.30 7.71 10.92
N TYR A 302 -1.30 7.46 11.75
CA TYR A 302 -1.10 8.05 13.08
C TYR A 302 -1.16 9.58 13.13
N ASN A 303 -0.87 10.28 12.01
CA ASN A 303 -1.00 11.73 11.90
C ASN A 303 -2.42 12.21 11.51
N GLY A 304 -3.39 11.31 11.51
CA GLY A 304 -4.80 11.58 11.17
C GLY A 304 -5.13 11.47 9.69
N ARG A 305 -4.16 11.31 8.78
CA ARG A 305 -4.45 11.17 7.34
C ARG A 305 -5.24 9.89 7.07
N VAL A 306 -6.21 10.01 6.17
CA VAL A 306 -7.02 8.87 5.70
C VAL A 306 -6.78 8.68 4.21
N ALA A 307 -6.59 7.43 3.80
CA ALA A 307 -6.51 7.02 2.41
C ALA A 307 -7.58 5.98 2.11
N GLY A 308 -8.16 6.04 0.92
CA GLY A 308 -9.02 4.98 0.40
C GLY A 308 -8.15 3.82 -0.07
N GLY A 309 -8.25 2.69 0.63
CA GLY A 309 -7.46 1.51 0.33
C GLY A 309 -6.06 1.48 0.93
N TRP A 310 -5.49 0.29 0.92
CA TRP A 310 -4.15 0.04 1.46
C TRP A 310 -3.08 0.65 0.54
N GLN A 311 -2.38 1.67 1.03
CA GLN A 311 -1.18 2.30 0.47
C GLN A 311 -1.30 3.18 -0.79
N SER A 312 -2.35 3.09 -1.60
CA SER A 312 -2.22 3.60 -2.97
C SER A 312 -3.17 4.71 -3.38
N GLU A 313 -4.27 4.84 -2.68
CA GLU A 313 -5.34 5.72 -3.14
C GLU A 313 -5.46 6.93 -2.21
N MET A 314 -4.35 7.66 -2.03
CA MET A 314 -4.44 8.97 -1.39
C MET A 314 -4.97 9.96 -2.44
N PRO A 315 -6.19 10.47 -2.28
CA PRO A 315 -6.66 11.57 -3.12
C PRO A 315 -5.75 12.78 -2.88
N ASP A 316 -5.62 13.64 -3.88
CA ASP A 316 -4.83 14.87 -3.74
C ASP A 316 -5.48 15.84 -2.75
N VAL A 317 -6.80 15.72 -2.58
CA VAL A 317 -7.51 16.46 -1.54
C VAL A 317 -7.11 15.90 -0.18
N PRO A 318 -6.57 16.72 0.71
CA PRO A 318 -6.19 16.26 2.03
C PRO A 318 -7.41 15.74 2.80
N ILE A 319 -7.35 14.51 3.25
CA ILE A 319 -8.35 13.90 4.13
C ILE A 319 -7.71 13.64 5.48
N ASN A 320 -8.30 14.15 6.53
CA ASN A 320 -7.74 14.00 7.87
C ASN A 320 -8.84 13.91 8.93
N LEU A 321 -8.73 12.93 9.82
CA LEU A 321 -9.65 12.69 10.94
C LEU A 321 -9.81 13.88 11.89
N ASP A 322 -8.86 14.81 11.91
CA ASP A 322 -8.95 16.00 12.77
C ASP A 322 -10.06 16.96 12.29
N PHE A 323 -10.48 16.85 11.00
CA PHE A 323 -11.41 17.79 10.35
C PHE A 323 -12.55 17.12 9.61
N ASP A 324 -12.40 15.86 9.20
CA ASP A 324 -13.31 15.17 8.30
C ASP A 324 -14.09 14.06 9.03
N ASP A 325 -15.41 14.10 8.87
CA ASP A 325 -16.30 12.98 9.21
C ASP A 325 -16.37 11.96 8.06
N PHE A 326 -17.06 10.87 8.27
CA PHE A 326 -17.19 9.80 7.27
C PHE A 326 -17.76 10.29 5.93
N GLN A 327 -18.76 11.17 5.96
CA GLN A 327 -19.36 11.69 4.73
C GLN A 327 -18.37 12.56 3.95
N SER A 328 -17.67 13.44 4.64
CA SER A 328 -16.60 14.26 4.05
C SER A 328 -15.46 13.41 3.48
N ILE A 329 -15.02 12.37 4.20
CA ILE A 329 -14.02 11.41 3.74
C ILE A 329 -14.46 10.75 2.44
N MET A 330 -15.68 10.23 2.39
CA MET A 330 -16.21 9.55 1.20
C MET A 330 -16.39 10.52 0.04
N GLN A 331 -16.93 11.70 0.27
CA GLN A 331 -17.09 12.73 -0.75
C GLN A 331 -15.73 13.10 -1.38
N LYS A 332 -14.74 13.38 -0.57
CA LYS A 332 -13.39 13.72 -1.03
C LYS A 332 -12.73 12.56 -1.78
N THR A 333 -12.84 11.33 -1.26
CA THR A 333 -12.28 10.13 -1.89
C THR A 333 -12.89 9.88 -3.26
N LEU A 334 -14.21 9.98 -3.38
CA LEU A 334 -14.93 9.69 -4.62
C LEU A 334 -14.93 10.84 -5.62
N SER A 335 -14.50 12.04 -5.21
CA SER A 335 -14.32 13.18 -6.12
C SER A 335 -13.06 13.07 -6.98
N ASP A 336 -12.09 12.24 -6.60
CA ASP A 336 -10.91 11.98 -7.44
C ASP A 336 -11.24 10.97 -8.54
N PRO A 337 -11.15 11.36 -9.84
CA PRO A 337 -11.47 10.46 -10.94
C PRO A 337 -10.62 9.20 -10.95
N GLY A 338 -9.34 9.31 -10.59
CA GLY A 338 -8.44 8.17 -10.55
C GLY A 338 -8.86 7.15 -9.49
N VAL A 339 -9.23 7.61 -8.31
CA VAL A 339 -9.74 6.76 -7.22
C VAL A 339 -11.06 6.11 -7.65
N LEU A 340 -12.03 6.91 -8.09
CA LEU A 340 -13.34 6.41 -8.51
C LEU A 340 -13.23 5.44 -9.69
N GLY A 341 -12.38 5.74 -10.68
CA GLY A 341 -12.13 4.86 -11.82
C GLY A 341 -11.59 3.50 -11.40
N THR A 342 -10.70 3.47 -10.40
CA THR A 342 -10.17 2.22 -9.85
C THR A 342 -11.23 1.45 -9.07
N ILE A 343 -11.99 2.14 -8.23
CA ILE A 343 -13.08 1.54 -7.44
C ILE A 343 -14.11 0.84 -8.35
N GLU A 344 -14.49 1.48 -9.44
CA GLU A 344 -15.55 0.96 -10.30
C GLU A 344 -15.10 -0.07 -11.34
N ASN A 345 -13.87 0.06 -11.85
CA ASN A 345 -13.41 -0.75 -12.97
C ASN A 345 -12.28 -1.73 -12.59
N GLY A 346 -11.75 -1.62 -11.38
CA GLY A 346 -10.78 -2.56 -10.84
C GLY A 346 -9.32 -2.33 -11.29
N LEU A 347 -8.45 -3.24 -10.83
CA LEU A 347 -7.00 -3.13 -11.02
C LEU A 347 -6.56 -3.33 -12.47
N ALA A 348 -7.21 -4.21 -13.21
CA ALA A 348 -6.88 -4.45 -14.62
C ALA A 348 -7.09 -3.21 -15.49
N TYR A 349 -8.17 -2.47 -15.23
CA TYR A 349 -8.44 -1.20 -15.90
C TYR A 349 -7.34 -0.18 -15.59
N ARG A 350 -7.01 -0.01 -14.31
CA ARG A 350 -5.92 0.90 -13.88
C ARG A 350 -4.59 0.53 -14.52
N PHE A 351 -4.25 -0.75 -14.52
CA PHE A 351 -3.04 -1.26 -15.14
C PHE A 351 -2.95 -0.91 -16.64
N ASN A 352 -4.02 -1.18 -17.39
CA ASN A 352 -4.05 -0.93 -18.83
C ASN A 352 -3.81 0.55 -19.15
N ILE A 353 -4.41 1.47 -18.39
CA ILE A 353 -4.19 2.91 -18.61
C ILE A 353 -2.75 3.32 -18.23
N ILE A 354 -2.24 2.84 -17.11
CA ILE A 354 -0.86 3.15 -16.70
C ILE A 354 0.15 2.66 -17.74
N GLN A 355 -0.09 1.52 -18.35
CA GLN A 355 0.78 0.99 -19.41
C GLN A 355 0.83 1.91 -20.66
N GLU A 356 -0.14 2.78 -20.88
CA GLU A 356 -0.12 3.73 -21.98
C GLU A 356 1.05 4.72 -21.90
N VAL A 357 1.51 5.05 -20.70
CA VAL A 357 2.63 5.98 -20.46
C VAL A 357 3.78 5.34 -19.66
N CYS A 358 3.58 4.14 -19.12
CA CYS A 358 4.57 3.39 -18.39
C CYS A 358 4.46 1.88 -18.69
N PRO A 359 4.77 1.43 -19.93
CA PRO A 359 4.54 0.05 -20.38
C PRO A 359 5.32 -0.99 -19.57
N LYS A 360 6.39 -0.57 -18.91
CA LYS A 360 7.17 -1.43 -18.02
C LYS A 360 6.92 -1.11 -16.55
N ALA A 361 5.71 -0.63 -16.22
CA ALA A 361 5.32 -0.37 -14.84
C ALA A 361 5.50 -1.61 -13.94
N VAL A 362 5.25 -2.83 -14.45
CA VAL A 362 5.57 -4.10 -13.77
C VAL A 362 7.03 -4.14 -13.34
N LEU A 363 7.93 -3.73 -14.20
CA LEU A 363 9.35 -3.76 -13.93
C LEU A 363 9.79 -2.65 -12.96
N ARG A 364 9.12 -1.50 -12.96
CA ARG A 364 9.37 -0.38 -12.05
C ARG A 364 8.78 -0.60 -10.67
N SER A 365 7.59 -1.22 -10.65
CA SER A 365 6.95 -1.51 -9.38
C SER A 365 7.77 -2.55 -8.61
N LYS A 366 7.95 -2.35 -7.32
CA LYS A 366 8.56 -3.34 -6.45
C LYS A 366 7.53 -4.35 -5.92
N ALA A 367 6.30 -4.26 -6.38
CA ALA A 367 5.21 -5.13 -5.98
C ALA A 367 5.43 -6.59 -6.39
N VAL A 368 5.04 -7.53 -5.57
CA VAL A 368 5.15 -8.97 -5.79
C VAL A 368 3.81 -9.65 -5.96
N ASN A 369 2.73 -8.91 -5.80
CA ASN A 369 1.37 -9.38 -6.03
C ASN A 369 0.60 -8.39 -6.91
N VAL A 370 -0.47 -8.88 -7.53
CA VAL A 370 -1.30 -8.11 -8.47
C VAL A 370 -1.91 -6.87 -7.81
N ARG A 371 -2.27 -6.98 -6.54
CA ARG A 371 -2.93 -5.92 -5.78
C ARG A 371 -2.06 -4.67 -5.64
N ASP A 372 -0.77 -4.86 -5.33
CA ASP A 372 0.15 -3.76 -5.05
C ASP A 372 0.89 -3.26 -6.30
N TYR A 373 0.64 -3.87 -7.42
CA TYR A 373 1.39 -3.68 -8.64
C TYR A 373 1.44 -2.22 -9.14
N SER A 374 0.30 -1.56 -9.25
CA SER A 374 0.23 -0.20 -9.80
C SER A 374 0.41 0.87 -8.74
N SER A 375 0.29 0.51 -7.47
CA SER A 375 0.35 1.44 -6.34
C SER A 375 1.69 2.15 -6.20
N PRO A 376 2.85 1.46 -6.20
CA PRO A 376 4.15 2.13 -6.09
C PRO A 376 4.40 3.10 -7.25
N VAL A 377 3.97 2.74 -8.46
CA VAL A 377 4.16 3.62 -9.63
C VAL A 377 3.32 4.90 -9.49
N LEU A 378 2.08 4.77 -9.04
CA LEU A 378 1.21 5.92 -8.78
C LEU A 378 1.69 6.76 -7.61
N LEU A 379 2.16 6.16 -6.52
CA LEU A 379 2.69 6.90 -5.37
C LEU A 379 3.96 7.69 -5.70
N GLU A 380 4.82 7.13 -6.55
CA GLU A 380 6.08 7.77 -6.91
C GLU A 380 5.92 8.88 -7.95
N GLU A 381 4.85 8.87 -8.78
CA GLU A 381 4.75 9.74 -9.93
C GLU A 381 3.40 10.46 -10.08
N ASP A 382 3.32 11.67 -9.59
CA ASP A 382 2.13 12.52 -9.72
C ASP A 382 1.71 12.78 -11.18
N LYS A 383 2.65 12.73 -12.13
CA LYS A 383 2.37 12.86 -13.57
C LYS A 383 1.55 11.67 -14.09
N ILE A 384 1.86 10.46 -13.65
CA ILE A 384 1.09 9.26 -14.01
C ILE A 384 -0.30 9.31 -13.37
N LYS A 385 -0.42 9.80 -12.14
CA LYS A 385 -1.73 10.01 -11.51
C LYS A 385 -2.59 10.96 -12.31
N LEU A 386 -2.05 12.10 -12.73
CA LEU A 386 -2.79 13.06 -13.56
C LEU A 386 -3.21 12.42 -14.89
N TYR A 387 -2.30 11.73 -15.57
CA TYR A 387 -2.62 11.03 -16.82
C TYR A 387 -3.77 10.05 -16.61
N TYR A 388 -3.68 9.24 -15.58
CA TYR A 388 -4.71 8.27 -15.21
C TYR A 388 -6.05 8.95 -14.94
N SER A 389 -6.08 10.02 -14.15
CA SER A 389 -7.31 10.77 -13.85
C SER A 389 -7.96 11.34 -15.12
N ILE A 390 -7.18 11.89 -16.05
CA ILE A 390 -7.71 12.41 -17.32
C ILE A 390 -8.29 11.26 -18.16
N ARG A 391 -7.59 10.13 -18.28
CA ARG A 391 -8.07 8.96 -19.04
C ARG A 391 -9.37 8.40 -18.48
N VAL A 392 -9.51 8.33 -17.13
CA VAL A 392 -10.77 7.95 -16.48
C VAL A 392 -11.91 8.90 -16.86
N LEU A 393 -11.67 10.21 -16.85
CA LEU A 393 -12.67 11.19 -17.29
C LEU A 393 -13.07 11.00 -18.75
N GLN A 394 -12.11 10.76 -19.64
CA GLN A 394 -12.38 10.46 -21.06
C GLN A 394 -13.29 9.23 -21.21
N ASP A 395 -13.00 8.17 -20.47
CA ASP A 395 -13.81 6.96 -20.51
C ASP A 395 -15.21 7.19 -19.93
N PHE A 396 -15.34 7.99 -18.87
CA PHE A 396 -16.63 8.36 -18.29
C PHE A 396 -17.47 9.21 -19.26
N ILE A 397 -16.83 10.11 -20.03
CA ILE A 397 -17.50 10.88 -21.10
C ILE A 397 -17.95 9.93 -22.21
N ALA A 398 -17.08 9.05 -22.69
CA ALA A 398 -17.39 8.09 -23.75
C ALA A 398 -18.53 7.13 -23.35
N GLN A 399 -18.63 6.79 -22.07
CA GLN A 399 -19.73 5.98 -21.52
C GLN A 399 -21.00 6.79 -21.24
N SER A 400 -21.06 8.06 -21.60
CA SER A 400 -22.19 8.97 -21.34
C SER A 400 -22.54 9.11 -19.84
N ARG A 401 -21.59 8.92 -18.97
CA ARG A 401 -21.75 9.11 -17.52
C ARG A 401 -21.72 10.57 -17.13
N ILE A 402 -21.03 11.38 -17.90
CA ILE A 402 -20.93 12.83 -17.77
C ILE A 402 -21.79 13.42 -18.89
N LYS A 403 -22.82 14.15 -18.52
CA LYS A 403 -23.73 14.77 -19.48
C LYS A 403 -23.07 15.96 -20.17
N LYS A 404 -23.52 16.27 -21.38
CA LYS A 404 -22.95 17.35 -22.17
C LYS A 404 -23.00 18.71 -21.44
N ASN A 405 -24.11 19.02 -20.79
CA ASN A 405 -24.26 20.24 -20.01
C ASN A 405 -23.35 20.31 -18.77
N GLU A 406 -23.02 19.17 -18.18
CA GLU A 406 -22.05 19.10 -17.07
C GLU A 406 -20.64 19.37 -17.62
N LEU A 407 -20.29 18.76 -18.75
CA LEU A 407 -19.00 18.99 -19.43
C LEU A 407 -18.82 20.45 -19.85
N GLU A 408 -19.86 21.08 -20.39
CA GLU A 408 -19.85 22.50 -20.78
C GLU A 408 -19.67 23.44 -19.57
N GLY A 409 -20.01 23.00 -18.38
CA GLY A 409 -19.79 23.72 -17.10
C GLY A 409 -18.37 23.63 -16.56
N TRP A 410 -17.54 22.74 -17.10
CA TRP A 410 -16.16 22.60 -16.60
C TRP A 410 -15.27 23.75 -17.11
N PRO A 411 -14.15 24.04 -16.41
CA PRO A 411 -13.11 24.93 -16.94
C PRO A 411 -12.65 24.48 -18.34
N LYS A 412 -12.47 25.44 -19.24
CA LYS A 412 -12.11 25.17 -20.64
C LYS A 412 -10.87 24.27 -20.78
N GLU A 413 -9.90 24.45 -19.89
CA GLU A 413 -8.66 23.67 -19.90
C GLU A 413 -8.89 22.20 -19.56
N ILE A 414 -9.85 21.88 -18.67
CA ILE A 414 -10.24 20.49 -18.38
C ILE A 414 -11.00 19.91 -19.58
N GLN A 415 -11.90 20.69 -20.20
CA GLN A 415 -12.58 20.27 -21.43
C GLN A 415 -11.59 19.92 -22.53
N LEU A 416 -10.54 20.76 -22.71
CA LEU A 416 -9.50 20.54 -23.72
C LEU A 416 -8.70 19.26 -23.42
N LEU A 417 -8.25 19.05 -22.19
CA LEU A 417 -7.52 17.84 -21.80
C LEU A 417 -8.36 16.57 -22.00
N THR A 418 -9.63 16.63 -21.65
CA THR A 418 -10.53 15.48 -21.80
C THR A 418 -10.99 15.26 -23.24
N GLY A 419 -10.89 16.27 -24.10
CA GLY A 419 -11.15 16.19 -25.54
C GLY A 419 -9.97 15.71 -26.38
N MET A 420 -8.76 15.63 -25.81
CA MET A 420 -7.57 15.16 -26.54
C MET A 420 -7.69 13.68 -26.92
N THR A 421 -7.11 13.35 -28.06
CA THR A 421 -6.85 11.96 -28.41
C THR A 421 -5.82 11.35 -27.44
N ARG A 422 -5.79 10.04 -27.35
CA ARG A 422 -4.79 9.32 -26.54
C ARG A 422 -3.35 9.71 -26.94
N LEU A 423 -3.10 9.83 -28.24
CA LEU A 423 -1.77 10.17 -28.75
C LEU A 423 -1.35 11.60 -28.38
N GLU A 424 -2.26 12.56 -28.45
CA GLU A 424 -2.02 13.94 -28.05
C GLU A 424 -1.73 14.03 -26.54
N LEU A 425 -2.50 13.32 -25.71
CA LEU A 425 -2.29 13.29 -24.26
C LEU A 425 -0.96 12.65 -23.89
N GLN A 426 -0.56 11.56 -24.57
CA GLN A 426 0.75 10.94 -24.43
C GLN A 426 1.88 11.89 -24.82
N SER A 427 1.74 12.61 -25.94
CA SER A 427 2.73 13.58 -26.40
C SER A 427 2.89 14.74 -25.41
N LEU A 428 1.79 15.21 -24.84
CA LEU A 428 1.82 16.24 -23.80
C LEU A 428 2.51 15.75 -22.51
N TYR A 429 2.21 14.54 -22.08
CA TYR A 429 2.88 13.89 -20.93
C TYR A 429 4.39 13.79 -21.12
N LEU A 430 4.83 13.42 -22.30
CA LEU A 430 6.25 13.26 -22.62
C LEU A 430 6.98 14.58 -22.73
N SER A 431 6.35 15.62 -23.28
CA SER A 431 6.96 16.94 -23.35
C SER A 431 7.32 17.49 -21.97
N ALA A 432 6.58 17.12 -20.93
CA ALA A 432 6.91 17.45 -19.53
C ALA A 432 8.06 16.62 -18.94
N ARG A 433 8.54 15.60 -19.65
CA ARG A 433 9.66 14.76 -19.24
C ARG A 433 10.93 14.99 -20.04
N TYR A 434 10.89 15.99 -20.91
CA TYR A 434 12.00 16.30 -21.81
C TYR A 434 13.34 16.40 -21.10
N ASP A 435 13.42 17.11 -19.97
CA ASP A 435 14.65 17.30 -19.23
C ASP A 435 15.29 15.98 -18.74
N ILE A 436 14.48 15.00 -18.35
CA ILE A 436 14.97 13.71 -17.86
C ILE A 436 15.55 12.89 -19.01
N VAL A 437 14.87 12.93 -20.16
CA VAL A 437 15.29 12.19 -21.34
C VAL A 437 16.50 12.87 -21.97
N GLN A 438 16.55 14.21 -21.97
CA GLN A 438 17.72 14.98 -22.37
C GLN A 438 18.95 14.59 -21.55
N GLN A 439 18.83 14.52 -20.23
CA GLN A 439 19.92 14.07 -19.36
C GLN A 439 20.39 12.63 -19.68
N PHE A 440 19.46 11.75 -20.04
CA PHE A 440 19.79 10.40 -20.47
C PHE A 440 20.60 10.40 -21.78
N ILE A 441 20.16 11.18 -22.79
CA ILE A 441 20.84 11.34 -24.07
C ILE A 441 22.24 11.93 -23.86
N GLU A 442 22.36 13.03 -23.14
CA GLU A 442 23.64 13.67 -22.82
C GLU A 442 24.59 12.72 -22.10
N SER A 443 24.07 11.93 -21.16
CA SER A 443 24.89 10.93 -20.46
C SER A 443 25.31 9.79 -21.39
N SER A 444 24.47 9.40 -22.34
CA SER A 444 24.76 8.36 -23.32
C SER A 444 25.81 8.80 -24.35
N HIS A 445 25.82 10.07 -24.73
CA HIS A 445 26.89 10.65 -25.56
C HIS A 445 28.19 10.88 -24.79
N ARG A 446 28.08 11.22 -23.53
CA ARG A 446 29.24 11.55 -22.69
C ARG A 446 30.02 10.32 -22.22
N PHE A 447 29.37 9.19 -22.03
CA PHE A 447 29.96 7.99 -21.44
C PHE A 447 29.78 6.78 -22.36
N ASP A 448 30.84 6.31 -22.95
CA ASP A 448 30.85 5.11 -23.79
C ASP A 448 30.21 3.92 -23.06
N GLY A 449 29.32 3.23 -23.72
CA GLY A 449 28.62 2.07 -23.15
C GLY A 449 27.50 2.37 -22.17
N PHE A 450 27.25 3.64 -21.81
CA PHE A 450 26.20 3.99 -20.83
C PHE A 450 24.80 3.57 -21.29
N PHE A 451 24.48 3.82 -22.56
CA PHE A 451 23.20 3.40 -23.17
C PHE A 451 22.98 1.88 -23.03
N GLN A 452 24.00 1.08 -23.35
CA GLN A 452 23.92 -0.39 -23.27
C GLN A 452 23.84 -0.86 -21.80
N CYS A 453 24.55 -0.18 -20.91
CA CYS A 453 24.50 -0.44 -19.48
C CYS A 453 23.08 -0.21 -18.91
N VAL A 454 22.46 0.92 -19.22
CA VAL A 454 21.07 1.23 -18.79
C VAL A 454 20.08 0.25 -19.42
N LYS A 455 20.25 -0.08 -20.71
CA LYS A 455 19.42 -1.08 -21.42
C LYS A 455 19.54 -2.46 -20.76
N LYS A 456 20.74 -2.88 -20.41
CA LYS A 456 21.00 -4.14 -19.70
C LYS A 456 20.40 -4.12 -18.29
N TYR A 457 20.61 -3.05 -17.54
CA TYR A 457 20.00 -2.87 -16.21
C TYR A 457 18.47 -2.90 -16.28
N ALA A 458 17.88 -2.22 -17.24
CA ALA A 458 16.43 -2.22 -17.43
C ALA A 458 15.87 -3.62 -17.75
N ARG A 459 16.67 -4.46 -18.44
CA ARG A 459 16.31 -5.84 -18.79
C ARG A 459 16.54 -6.83 -17.64
N GLU A 460 17.71 -6.76 -17.00
CA GLU A 460 18.17 -7.78 -16.05
C GLU A 460 17.96 -7.38 -14.58
N ARG A 461 17.75 -6.09 -14.30
CA ARG A 461 17.60 -5.50 -12.97
C ARG A 461 18.74 -5.80 -11.99
N LYS A 462 19.95 -5.88 -12.49
CA LYS A 462 21.14 -6.02 -11.66
C LYS A 462 21.72 -4.64 -11.37
N PRO A 463 21.59 -4.11 -10.13
CA PRO A 463 22.22 -2.85 -9.72
C PRO A 463 23.73 -2.85 -9.96
N ASP A 464 24.35 -4.01 -9.81
CA ASP A 464 25.81 -4.22 -9.94
C ASP A 464 26.36 -3.76 -11.29
N ALA A 465 25.62 -3.99 -12.39
CA ALA A 465 26.08 -3.59 -13.73
C ALA A 465 26.25 -2.07 -13.88
N ILE A 466 25.45 -1.28 -13.17
CA ILE A 466 25.58 0.18 -13.16
C ILE A 466 26.69 0.61 -12.19
N ILE A 467 26.81 -0.04 -11.05
CA ILE A 467 27.88 0.20 -10.09
C ILE A 467 29.23 -0.11 -10.74
N GLU A 468 29.37 -1.28 -11.37
CA GLU A 468 30.56 -1.68 -12.14
C GLU A 468 30.89 -0.68 -13.25
N PHE A 469 29.89 -0.15 -13.94
CA PHE A 469 30.10 0.88 -14.97
C PHE A 469 30.72 2.15 -14.38
N PHE A 470 30.24 2.63 -13.23
CA PHE A 470 30.76 3.83 -12.58
C PHE A 470 32.13 3.58 -11.92
N GLU A 471 32.37 2.42 -11.35
CA GLU A 471 33.65 2.03 -10.79
C GLU A 471 34.75 1.91 -11.88
N SER A 472 34.32 1.47 -13.07
CA SER A 472 35.23 1.37 -14.24
C SER A 472 35.53 2.72 -14.91
N ASN A 473 34.81 3.79 -14.53
CA ASN A 473 34.98 5.13 -15.12
C ASN A 473 35.28 6.18 -14.04
N PRO A 474 36.51 6.19 -13.48
CA PRO A 474 36.89 7.04 -12.34
C PRO A 474 36.84 8.56 -12.61
N ASN A 475 36.68 8.98 -13.86
CA ASN A 475 36.53 10.38 -14.26
C ASN A 475 35.09 10.90 -14.15
N ILE A 476 34.14 10.02 -13.81
CA ILE A 476 32.75 10.41 -13.53
C ILE A 476 32.74 11.02 -12.13
N SER A 477 32.48 12.32 -12.06
CA SER A 477 32.61 13.17 -10.87
C SER A 477 32.15 12.54 -9.56
N ARG A 478 32.77 12.91 -8.44
CA ARG A 478 32.54 12.48 -7.06
C ARG A 478 31.15 12.90 -6.53
N ARG A 479 30.07 12.45 -7.19
CA ARG A 479 28.74 12.54 -6.56
C ARG A 479 28.65 11.48 -5.47
N THR A 480 27.91 11.80 -4.42
CA THR A 480 27.59 10.81 -3.38
C THR A 480 26.81 9.64 -3.98
N VAL A 481 26.89 8.49 -3.36
CA VAL A 481 26.16 7.27 -3.81
C VAL A 481 24.65 7.54 -3.91
N ASP A 482 24.11 8.39 -3.04
CA ASP A 482 22.69 8.73 -3.04
C ASP A 482 22.30 9.68 -4.18
N GLU A 483 23.16 10.63 -4.55
CA GLU A 483 22.95 11.47 -5.74
C GLU A 483 22.97 10.64 -7.03
N TRP A 484 23.88 9.65 -7.11
CA TRP A 484 23.91 8.71 -8.22
C TRP A 484 22.68 7.81 -8.25
N ARG A 485 22.23 7.29 -7.12
CA ARG A 485 21.01 6.49 -7.03
C ARG A 485 19.78 7.27 -7.52
N LEU A 486 19.67 8.53 -7.13
CA LEU A 486 18.57 9.40 -7.55
C LEU A 486 18.63 9.70 -9.05
N LEU A 487 19.82 10.01 -9.58
CA LEU A 487 20.02 10.26 -11.02
C LEU A 487 19.73 9.01 -11.84
N LEU A 488 20.22 7.85 -11.40
CA LEU A 488 19.98 6.57 -12.06
C LEU A 488 18.48 6.21 -12.06
N LYS A 489 17.78 6.46 -10.97
CA LYS A 489 16.33 6.28 -10.91
C LYS A 489 15.62 7.14 -11.96
N ARG A 490 16.02 8.40 -12.12
CA ARG A 490 15.48 9.31 -13.15
C ARG A 490 15.80 8.84 -14.57
N ILE A 491 17.04 8.45 -14.82
CA ILE A 491 17.51 7.98 -16.14
C ILE A 491 16.78 6.69 -16.55
N VAL A 492 16.65 5.74 -15.62
CA VAL A 492 15.91 4.49 -15.87
C VAL A 492 14.42 4.76 -16.10
N ASN A 493 13.85 5.71 -15.39
CA ASN A 493 12.48 6.14 -15.62
C ASN A 493 12.32 6.77 -17.00
N GLY A 494 13.24 7.64 -17.42
CA GLY A 494 13.27 8.19 -18.79
C GLY A 494 13.38 7.10 -19.87
N TRP A 495 14.22 6.10 -19.65
CA TRP A 495 14.29 4.94 -20.54
C TRP A 495 12.97 4.20 -20.67
N TYR A 496 12.25 3.97 -19.56
CA TYR A 496 10.95 3.33 -19.62
C TYR A 496 9.89 4.17 -20.32
N ASP A 497 9.93 5.49 -20.16
CA ASP A 497 9.04 6.41 -20.86
C ASP A 497 9.28 6.38 -22.38
N LEU A 498 10.54 6.32 -22.79
CA LEU A 498 10.92 6.16 -24.19
C LEU A 498 10.48 4.82 -24.79
N CYS A 499 10.61 3.74 -24.03
CA CYS A 499 10.13 2.43 -24.47
C CYS A 499 8.61 2.37 -24.64
N THR A 500 7.85 3.32 -24.05
CA THR A 500 6.40 3.43 -24.25
C THR A 500 6.03 3.95 -25.63
N LEU A 501 6.88 4.81 -26.18
CA LEU A 501 6.61 5.52 -27.43
C LEU A 501 6.87 4.69 -28.67
N ASN A 502 7.62 3.63 -28.51
CA ASN A 502 8.05 2.85 -29.64
C ASN A 502 7.63 1.39 -29.45
N GLU A 503 6.70 0.91 -30.26
CA GLU A 503 6.32 -0.51 -30.31
C GLU A 503 7.49 -1.40 -30.72
N GLN A 504 8.55 -0.81 -31.28
CA GLN A 504 9.77 -1.48 -31.70
C GLN A 504 10.90 -1.29 -30.67
N GLU A 505 11.83 -2.22 -30.63
CA GLU A 505 13.00 -2.13 -29.75
C GLU A 505 13.90 -0.95 -30.17
N ILE A 506 14.11 0.01 -29.25
CA ILE A 506 15.06 1.12 -29.45
C ILE A 506 16.48 0.58 -29.48
N LYS A 507 17.21 0.84 -30.56
CA LYS A 507 18.53 0.27 -30.81
C LYS A 507 19.66 1.27 -30.60
N SER A 508 19.40 2.56 -30.76
CA SER A 508 20.42 3.60 -30.68
C SER A 508 19.94 4.88 -29.98
N VAL A 509 20.88 5.76 -29.65
CA VAL A 509 20.60 7.06 -29.03
C VAL A 509 19.96 7.99 -30.06
N GLU A 510 20.36 7.91 -31.32
CA GLU A 510 19.83 8.71 -32.43
C GLU A 510 18.35 8.39 -32.70
N GLU A 511 17.93 7.12 -32.55
CA GLU A 511 16.52 6.75 -32.60
C GLU A 511 15.72 7.41 -31.47
N ILE A 512 16.31 7.53 -30.26
CA ILE A 512 15.71 8.23 -29.14
C ILE A 512 15.52 9.71 -29.46
N GLU A 513 16.56 10.37 -29.99
CA GLU A 513 16.54 11.78 -30.36
C GLU A 513 15.45 12.06 -31.39
N ALA A 514 15.37 11.25 -32.43
CA ALA A 514 14.36 11.38 -33.47
C ALA A 514 12.91 11.25 -32.93
N ILE A 515 12.69 10.25 -32.07
CA ILE A 515 11.39 10.04 -31.44
C ILE A 515 11.02 11.22 -30.53
N LEU A 516 12.00 11.74 -29.78
CA LEU A 516 11.77 12.86 -28.89
C LEU A 516 11.44 14.15 -29.64
N ASP A 517 12.23 14.48 -30.63
CA ASP A 517 12.03 15.71 -31.41
C ASP A 517 10.66 15.71 -32.05
N GLU A 518 10.23 14.59 -32.62
CA GLU A 518 8.88 14.47 -33.19
C GLU A 518 7.79 14.66 -32.11
N ARG A 519 7.92 13.98 -30.96
CA ARG A 519 6.90 13.98 -29.91
C ARG A 519 6.88 15.26 -29.08
N VAL A 520 8.05 15.84 -28.78
CA VAL A 520 8.15 17.11 -28.06
C VAL A 520 7.61 18.24 -28.93
N LEU A 521 7.93 18.25 -30.22
CA LEU A 521 7.35 19.22 -31.18
C LEU A 521 5.84 19.09 -31.27
N ALA A 522 5.30 17.87 -31.31
CA ALA A 522 3.87 17.63 -31.30
C ALA A 522 3.24 18.14 -29.98
N GLY A 523 3.83 17.82 -28.83
CA GLY A 523 3.37 18.29 -27.52
C GLY A 523 3.42 19.82 -27.38
N LYS A 524 4.47 20.47 -27.87
CA LYS A 524 4.57 21.94 -27.89
C LYS A 524 3.49 22.57 -28.72
N ARG A 525 3.23 22.07 -29.96
CA ARG A 525 2.16 22.57 -30.84
C ARG A 525 0.78 22.43 -30.19
N ILE A 526 0.50 21.30 -29.55
CA ILE A 526 -0.75 21.09 -28.82
C ILE A 526 -0.88 22.13 -27.72
N PHE A 527 0.20 22.36 -26.96
CA PHE A 527 0.22 23.30 -25.86
C PHE A 527 0.07 24.75 -26.31
N GLU A 528 0.75 25.17 -27.38
CA GLU A 528 0.62 26.50 -27.97
C GLU A 528 -0.82 26.76 -28.42
N GLY A 529 -1.50 25.76 -28.96
CA GLY A 529 -2.93 25.82 -29.31
C GLY A 529 -3.87 25.99 -28.11
N LEU A 530 -3.45 25.57 -26.90
CA LEU A 530 -4.24 25.67 -25.65
C LEU A 530 -4.12 27.03 -24.96
N SER A 531 -3.04 27.77 -25.20
CA SER A 531 -2.69 28.95 -24.39
C SER A 531 -3.30 30.27 -24.88
N PHE A 532 -4.04 30.33 -25.99
CA PHE A 532 -4.39 31.58 -26.63
C PHE A 532 -5.87 31.72 -27.08
N GLN A 533 -6.76 31.02 -26.47
CA GLN A 533 -8.20 31.27 -26.58
C GLN A 533 -8.81 31.47 -25.16
#